data_3795cd8ad78f934a85a48526dd7510d7
#
_entry.id   3795cd8ad78f934a85a48526dd7510d7
#
_cell.length_a   1.000
_cell.length_b   1.000
_cell.length_c   1.000
_cell.angle_alpha   90.00
_cell.angle_beta   90.00
_cell.angle_gamma   90.00
#
_symmetry.space_group_name_H-M   'P 1'
#
loop_
_entity.id
_entity.type
_entity.pdbx_description
1 polymer ?
#
loop_
_entity_poly.entity_id
_entity_poly.type
_entity_poly.pdbx_seq_one_letter_code
_entity_poly.pdbx_strand_id
1 'polypeptide(L)'
;MRKSFLIVLISALAIVAFISIASLTVLAQQSAPAAHGKLDESLKKGDELYKAGKFKEAIDAYKEALTADPNNDQSIGYIAYSYNKLHDSEQARQWMKRRVEIPGQTPSRKAQVLTDITLLYWDEAHIEIAGRLAAGSKTLKPEETAAAKKLLVEGVDSAQKAVSIAPRSVKGFNLLNLLYRASAAIETDGAARADLLARADEALRKSVQIFEAAAQPQSGDLWAVPTLSAINGTDLSQAIHIGAAIKKSSLDAMKDAKEGSAVVEVVVGRDGKVRLPRVLAGQGKLGDAALGAARQFEFEPTTFEGHAVQVIETISFPVK
;
A
#
# COMPACT_ATOMS: atom_id res chain seq x y z
N MET A 1 76.99 12.96 13.21
CA MET A 1 76.40 12.87 11.84
C MET A 1 75.17 11.94 11.64
N ARG A 2 75.04 10.81 12.39
CA ARG A 2 73.90 9.92 12.27
C ARG A 2 72.52 10.43 12.80
N LYS A 3 72.54 11.31 13.81
CA LYS A 3 71.22 11.83 14.39
C LYS A 3 70.62 12.95 13.57
N SER A 4 71.37 13.73 12.82
CA SER A 4 70.85 14.78 11.95
C SER A 4 70.17 14.25 10.69
N PHE A 5 70.61 13.10 10.16
CA PHE A 5 70.03 12.44 8.98
C PHE A 5 68.67 11.81 9.29
N LEU A 6 68.45 11.32 10.52
CA LEU A 6 67.22 10.71 10.95
C LEU A 6 66.07 11.76 11.10
N ILE A 7 66.41 12.96 11.58
CA ILE A 7 65.42 14.05 11.76
C ILE A 7 64.94 14.58 10.39
N VAL A 8 65.80 14.66 9.40
CA VAL A 8 65.44 15.10 8.03
C VAL A 8 64.58 14.08 7.33
N LEU A 9 64.80 12.76 7.52
CA LEU A 9 63.98 11.72 6.95
C LEU A 9 62.55 11.67 7.53
N ILE A 10 62.40 11.89 8.85
CA ILE A 10 61.12 11.91 9.54
C ILE A 10 60.29 13.15 9.12
N SER A 11 60.93 14.31 8.95
CA SER A 11 60.23 15.51 8.47
C SER A 11 59.80 15.39 7.01
N ALA A 12 60.58 14.73 6.14
CA ALA A 12 60.19 14.50 4.75
C ALA A 12 59.00 13.51 4.60
N LEU A 13 58.97 12.45 5.45
CA LEU A 13 57.84 11.52 5.47
C LEU A 13 56.54 12.19 5.99
N ALA A 14 56.63 13.04 7.00
CA ALA A 14 55.48 13.77 7.55
C ALA A 14 54.90 14.77 6.54
N ILE A 15 55.72 15.45 5.75
CA ILE A 15 55.29 16.39 4.72
C ILE A 15 54.58 15.67 3.56
N VAL A 16 55.09 14.49 3.12
CA VAL A 16 54.43 13.70 2.06
C VAL A 16 53.10 13.13 2.55
N ALA A 17 52.98 12.70 3.81
CA ALA A 17 51.72 12.24 4.37
C ALA A 17 50.67 13.37 4.48
N PHE A 18 51.10 14.58 4.87
CA PHE A 18 50.24 15.76 4.96
C PHE A 18 49.74 16.24 3.59
N ILE A 19 50.57 16.21 2.55
CA ILE A 19 50.18 16.54 1.19
C ILE A 19 49.19 15.52 0.62
N SER A 20 49.38 14.22 0.92
CA SER A 20 48.46 13.16 0.49
C SER A 20 47.11 13.28 1.15
N ILE A 21 47.03 13.60 2.46
CA ILE A 21 45.75 13.78 3.16
C ILE A 21 45.04 15.05 2.71
N ALA A 22 45.79 16.16 2.52
CA ALA A 22 45.21 17.39 1.99
C ALA A 22 44.69 17.26 0.56
N SER A 23 45.34 16.46 -0.30
CA SER A 23 44.91 16.20 -1.65
C SER A 23 43.61 15.34 -1.68
N LEU A 24 43.48 14.36 -0.78
CA LEU A 24 42.28 13.53 -0.65
C LEU A 24 41.09 14.34 -0.15
N THR A 25 41.27 15.26 0.79
CA THR A 25 40.20 16.13 1.30
C THR A 25 39.76 17.17 0.27
N VAL A 26 40.65 17.72 -0.54
CA VAL A 26 40.33 18.66 -1.61
C VAL A 26 39.58 17.97 -2.76
N LEU A 27 39.95 16.72 -3.14
CA LEU A 27 39.20 15.93 -4.11
C LEU A 27 37.80 15.56 -3.60
N ALA A 28 37.65 15.19 -2.33
CA ALA A 28 36.35 14.90 -1.71
C ALA A 28 35.44 16.13 -1.63
N GLN A 29 36.02 17.32 -1.39
CA GLN A 29 35.28 18.58 -1.35
C GLN A 29 34.86 19.10 -2.74
N GLN A 30 35.60 18.78 -3.80
CA GLN A 30 35.25 19.18 -5.17
C GLN A 30 34.20 18.24 -5.82
N SER A 31 34.09 16.99 -5.38
CA SER A 31 33.09 16.05 -5.89
C SER A 31 31.69 16.24 -5.29
N ALA A 32 31.57 16.79 -4.08
CA ALA A 32 30.30 16.98 -3.40
C ALA A 32 29.30 17.89 -4.13
N PRO A 33 29.67 19.08 -4.64
CA PRO A 33 28.74 19.95 -5.37
C PRO A 33 28.25 19.34 -6.69
N ALA A 34 29.13 18.64 -7.42
CA ALA A 34 28.78 18.01 -8.69
C ALA A 34 27.85 16.78 -8.48
N ALA A 35 28.06 16.02 -7.42
CA ALA A 35 27.19 14.90 -7.04
C ALA A 35 25.80 15.40 -6.62
N HIS A 36 25.70 16.48 -5.85
CA HIS A 36 24.43 17.10 -5.49
C HIS A 36 23.68 17.66 -6.70
N GLY A 37 24.36 18.34 -7.61
CA GLY A 37 23.74 18.86 -8.83
C GLY A 37 23.17 17.74 -9.71
N LYS A 38 23.89 16.64 -9.85
CA LYS A 38 23.42 15.46 -10.60
C LYS A 38 22.25 14.77 -9.90
N LEU A 39 22.26 14.67 -8.56
CA LEU A 39 21.14 14.14 -7.79
C LEU A 39 19.87 14.96 -8.02
N ASP A 40 19.95 16.29 -7.84
CA ASP A 40 18.82 17.19 -7.98
C ASP A 40 18.24 17.16 -9.41
N GLU A 41 19.09 17.11 -10.44
CA GLU A 41 18.67 16.99 -11.84
C GLU A 41 17.94 15.68 -12.10
N SER A 42 18.49 14.55 -11.63
CA SER A 42 17.88 13.23 -11.80
C SER A 42 16.57 13.10 -11.02
N LEU A 43 16.47 13.66 -9.82
CA LEU A 43 15.22 13.72 -9.04
C LEU A 43 14.15 14.54 -9.78
N LYS A 44 14.49 15.74 -10.24
CA LYS A 44 13.56 16.60 -10.99
C LYS A 44 13.06 15.91 -12.26
N LYS A 45 13.95 15.30 -13.02
CA LYS A 45 13.58 14.53 -14.22
C LYS A 45 12.65 13.37 -13.88
N GLY A 46 12.95 12.62 -12.79
CA GLY A 46 12.10 11.54 -12.30
C GLY A 46 10.70 12.03 -11.93
N ASP A 47 10.59 13.14 -11.20
CA ASP A 47 9.33 13.74 -10.79
C ASP A 47 8.48 14.21 -11.99
N GLU A 48 9.10 14.81 -13.00
CA GLU A 48 8.43 15.23 -14.23
C GLU A 48 7.88 14.03 -15.01
N LEU A 49 8.69 12.98 -15.16
CA LEU A 49 8.31 11.73 -15.83
C LEU A 49 7.19 11.00 -15.09
N TYR A 50 7.29 10.92 -13.76
CA TYR A 50 6.25 10.31 -12.92
C TYR A 50 4.91 11.05 -13.05
N LYS A 51 4.91 12.38 -12.97
CA LYS A 51 3.71 13.21 -13.17
C LYS A 51 3.10 13.07 -14.57
N ALA A 52 3.96 12.85 -15.59
CA ALA A 52 3.53 12.60 -16.97
C ALA A 52 3.02 11.15 -17.20
N GLY A 53 3.02 10.28 -16.18
CA GLY A 53 2.63 8.87 -16.30
C GLY A 53 3.65 7.98 -17.01
N LYS A 54 4.85 8.48 -17.27
CA LYS A 54 5.96 7.76 -17.91
C LYS A 54 6.75 6.98 -16.86
N PHE A 55 6.10 5.96 -16.27
CA PHE A 55 6.62 5.29 -15.08
C PHE A 55 7.91 4.51 -15.32
N LYS A 56 8.12 3.91 -16.50
CA LYS A 56 9.37 3.21 -16.83
C LYS A 56 10.55 4.18 -16.87
N GLU A 57 10.39 5.28 -17.58
CA GLU A 57 11.41 6.32 -17.67
C GLU A 57 11.67 7.02 -16.33
N ALA A 58 10.63 7.18 -15.50
CA ALA A 58 10.78 7.70 -14.15
C ALA A 58 11.64 6.77 -13.27
N ILE A 59 11.45 5.44 -13.35
CA ILE A 59 12.29 4.46 -12.66
C ILE A 59 13.76 4.64 -13.04
N ASP A 60 14.08 4.81 -14.33
CA ASP A 60 15.45 4.97 -14.79
C ASP A 60 16.08 6.27 -14.25
N ALA A 61 15.34 7.39 -14.28
CA ALA A 61 15.80 8.64 -13.72
C ALA A 61 16.05 8.57 -12.21
N TYR A 62 15.14 7.94 -11.44
CA TYR A 62 15.36 7.75 -10.00
C TYR A 62 16.49 6.76 -9.69
N LYS A 63 16.71 5.72 -10.52
CA LYS A 63 17.89 4.85 -10.39
C LYS A 63 19.18 5.61 -10.66
N GLU A 64 19.18 6.57 -11.58
CA GLU A 64 20.32 7.46 -11.80
C GLU A 64 20.59 8.32 -10.55
N ALA A 65 19.56 8.88 -9.91
CA ALA A 65 19.69 9.61 -8.65
C ALA A 65 20.35 8.74 -7.55
N LEU A 66 20.02 7.44 -7.48
CA LEU A 66 20.61 6.50 -6.53
C LEU A 66 22.11 6.22 -6.78
N THR A 67 22.66 6.59 -7.93
CA THR A 67 24.14 6.53 -8.14
C THR A 67 24.87 7.60 -7.37
N ALA A 68 24.22 8.75 -7.11
CA ALA A 68 24.76 9.85 -6.32
C ALA A 68 24.46 9.70 -4.82
N ASP A 69 23.25 9.23 -4.48
CA ASP A 69 22.80 8.94 -3.12
C ASP A 69 22.09 7.59 -3.07
N PRO A 70 22.78 6.49 -2.75
CA PRO A 70 22.20 5.13 -2.71
C PRO A 70 21.06 4.95 -1.69
N ASN A 71 20.95 5.83 -0.70
CA ASN A 71 19.93 5.79 0.35
C ASN A 71 18.87 6.89 0.19
N ASN A 72 18.78 7.52 -0.97
CA ASN A 72 17.80 8.56 -1.21
C ASN A 72 16.37 8.03 -1.07
N ASP A 73 15.68 8.43 0.00
CA ASP A 73 14.35 7.94 0.37
C ASP A 73 13.30 8.28 -0.70
N GLN A 74 13.41 9.47 -1.32
CA GLN A 74 12.51 9.89 -2.39
C GLN A 74 12.64 8.98 -3.61
N SER A 75 13.87 8.76 -4.10
CA SER A 75 14.13 7.91 -5.27
C SER A 75 13.63 6.48 -5.04
N ILE A 76 13.98 5.86 -3.91
CA ILE A 76 13.56 4.50 -3.57
C ILE A 76 12.04 4.41 -3.51
N GLY A 77 11.38 5.40 -2.89
CA GLY A 77 9.92 5.45 -2.79
C GLY A 77 9.23 5.59 -4.15
N TYR A 78 9.68 6.51 -4.99
CA TYR A 78 9.06 6.71 -6.30
C TYR A 78 9.34 5.58 -7.28
N ILE A 79 10.48 4.88 -7.18
CA ILE A 79 10.70 3.64 -7.92
C ILE A 79 9.64 2.59 -7.53
N ALA A 80 9.40 2.40 -6.23
CA ALA A 80 8.37 1.48 -5.76
C ALA A 80 6.97 1.87 -6.24
N TYR A 81 6.60 3.15 -6.14
CA TYR A 81 5.31 3.64 -6.63
C TYR A 81 5.18 3.51 -8.15
N SER A 82 6.25 3.72 -8.90
CA SER A 82 6.26 3.54 -10.35
C SER A 82 6.02 2.09 -10.74
N TYR A 83 6.67 1.13 -10.07
CA TYR A 83 6.41 -0.30 -10.28
C TYR A 83 4.96 -0.66 -9.93
N ASN A 84 4.42 -0.12 -8.85
CA ASN A 84 3.00 -0.33 -8.51
C ASN A 84 2.06 0.21 -9.60
N LYS A 85 2.35 1.37 -10.19
CA LYS A 85 1.58 1.92 -11.32
C LYS A 85 1.69 1.07 -12.59
N LEU A 86 2.78 0.34 -12.75
CA LEU A 86 3.00 -0.63 -13.82
C LEU A 86 2.42 -2.02 -13.52
N HIS A 87 1.73 -2.17 -12.38
CA HIS A 87 1.20 -3.45 -11.88
C HIS A 87 2.27 -4.53 -11.61
N ASP A 88 3.51 -4.11 -11.37
CA ASP A 88 4.60 -4.98 -10.93
C ASP A 88 4.73 -4.93 -9.41
N SER A 89 3.79 -5.60 -8.73
CA SER A 89 3.67 -5.57 -7.27
C SER A 89 4.88 -6.19 -6.57
N GLU A 90 5.53 -7.18 -7.18
CA GLU A 90 6.73 -7.81 -6.62
C GLU A 90 7.90 -6.81 -6.55
N GLN A 91 8.20 -6.11 -7.64
CA GLN A 91 9.23 -5.07 -7.66
C GLN A 91 8.87 -3.92 -6.71
N ALA A 92 7.61 -3.50 -6.69
CA ALA A 92 7.16 -2.45 -5.77
C ALA A 92 7.45 -2.82 -4.30
N ARG A 93 7.14 -4.07 -3.89
CA ARG A 93 7.43 -4.55 -2.53
C ARG A 93 8.93 -4.65 -2.24
N GLN A 94 9.75 -5.13 -3.20
CA GLN A 94 11.19 -5.21 -3.03
C GLN A 94 11.82 -3.83 -2.77
N TRP A 95 11.41 -2.83 -3.54
CA TRP A 95 11.87 -1.45 -3.35
C TRP A 95 11.38 -0.85 -2.03
N MET A 96 10.14 -1.14 -1.61
CA MET A 96 9.65 -0.72 -0.29
C MET A 96 10.38 -1.42 0.86
N LYS A 97 10.73 -2.71 0.74
CA LYS A 97 11.59 -3.40 1.73
C LYS A 97 12.94 -2.70 1.86
N ARG A 98 13.60 -2.38 0.75
CA ARG A 98 14.83 -1.58 0.75
C ARG A 98 14.65 -0.23 1.43
N ARG A 99 13.50 0.42 1.23
CA ARG A 99 13.18 1.71 1.86
C ARG A 99 13.07 1.60 3.38
N VAL A 100 12.51 0.51 3.92
CA VAL A 100 12.44 0.24 5.37
C VAL A 100 13.82 0.16 6.01
N GLU A 101 14.82 -0.30 5.24
CA GLU A 101 16.19 -0.56 5.70
C GLU A 101 17.12 0.66 5.59
N ILE A 102 16.65 1.81 5.07
CA ILE A 102 17.47 3.03 4.99
C ILE A 102 17.98 3.41 6.39
N PRO A 103 19.30 3.58 6.57
CA PRO A 103 19.87 3.95 7.86
C PRO A 103 19.40 5.33 8.34
N GLY A 104 19.25 5.50 9.66
CA GLY A 104 18.96 6.81 10.26
C GLY A 104 17.53 7.31 10.10
N GLN A 105 16.60 6.50 9.59
CA GLN A 105 15.19 6.87 9.53
C GLN A 105 14.61 7.09 10.93
N THR A 106 13.75 8.11 11.05
CA THR A 106 12.97 8.30 12.27
C THR A 106 11.98 7.16 12.48
N PRO A 107 11.62 6.81 13.72
CA PRO A 107 10.59 5.80 13.98
C PRO A 107 9.28 6.09 13.22
N SER A 108 8.84 7.35 13.19
CA SER A 108 7.64 7.77 12.45
C SER A 108 7.75 7.48 10.96
N ARG A 109 8.90 7.78 10.33
CA ARG A 109 9.14 7.48 8.91
C ARG A 109 9.12 5.98 8.65
N LYS A 110 9.79 5.21 9.49
CA LYS A 110 9.81 3.74 9.38
C LYS A 110 8.42 3.14 9.52
N ALA A 111 7.61 3.60 10.46
CA ALA A 111 6.21 3.19 10.59
C ALA A 111 5.37 3.52 9.35
N GLN A 112 5.58 4.70 8.75
CA GLN A 112 4.91 5.08 7.51
C GLN A 112 5.28 4.15 6.36
N VAL A 113 6.57 3.86 6.14
CA VAL A 113 7.03 2.95 5.07
C VAL A 113 6.50 1.54 5.27
N LEU A 114 6.47 1.05 6.52
CA LEU A 114 5.86 -0.24 6.86
C LEU A 114 4.35 -0.26 6.57
N THR A 115 3.66 0.85 6.81
CA THR A 115 2.24 0.99 6.46
C THR A 115 2.03 0.99 4.94
N ASP A 116 2.91 1.64 4.19
CA ASP A 116 2.82 1.69 2.72
C ASP A 116 3.09 0.30 2.09
N ILE A 117 4.07 -0.45 2.60
CA ILE A 117 4.31 -1.83 2.12
C ILE A 117 3.15 -2.77 2.51
N THR A 118 2.56 -2.57 3.69
CA THR A 118 1.36 -3.32 4.12
C THR A 118 0.22 -3.14 3.14
N LEU A 119 0.00 -1.91 2.66
CA LEU A 119 -1.03 -1.62 1.68
C LEU A 119 -0.79 -2.37 0.36
N LEU A 120 0.47 -2.50 -0.09
CA LEU A 120 0.80 -3.28 -1.30
C LEU A 120 0.47 -4.77 -1.12
N TYR A 121 0.78 -5.35 0.03
CA TYR A 121 0.44 -6.74 0.33
C TYR A 121 -1.07 -6.97 0.34
N TRP A 122 -1.80 -6.08 1.02
CA TRP A 122 -3.25 -6.19 1.09
C TRP A 122 -3.91 -6.02 -0.28
N ASP A 123 -3.52 -5.00 -1.05
CA ASP A 123 -4.13 -4.71 -2.35
C ASP A 123 -3.94 -5.88 -3.33
N GLU A 124 -2.74 -6.47 -3.39
CA GLU A 124 -2.47 -7.63 -4.24
C GLU A 124 -3.26 -8.87 -3.81
N ALA A 125 -3.23 -9.22 -2.52
CA ALA A 125 -3.98 -10.36 -2.01
C ALA A 125 -5.49 -10.16 -2.17
N HIS A 126 -5.99 -8.95 -1.92
CA HIS A 126 -7.40 -8.61 -2.05
C HIS A 126 -7.87 -8.68 -3.50
N ILE A 127 -7.13 -8.11 -4.45
CA ILE A 127 -7.47 -8.17 -5.89
C ILE A 127 -7.57 -9.63 -6.36
N GLU A 128 -6.60 -10.47 -5.98
CA GLU A 128 -6.59 -11.89 -6.36
C GLU A 128 -7.82 -12.59 -5.79
N ILE A 129 -8.09 -12.44 -4.50
CA ILE A 129 -9.23 -13.07 -3.82
C ILE A 129 -10.55 -12.54 -4.39
N ALA A 130 -10.75 -11.23 -4.38
CA ALA A 130 -12.01 -10.60 -4.80
C ALA A 130 -12.28 -10.80 -6.30
N GLY A 131 -11.25 -10.72 -7.14
CA GLY A 131 -11.39 -10.92 -8.58
C GLY A 131 -11.84 -12.34 -8.93
N ARG A 132 -11.31 -13.35 -8.26
CA ARG A 132 -11.74 -14.76 -8.47
C ARG A 132 -13.16 -15.01 -8.00
N LEU A 133 -13.51 -14.51 -6.86
CA LEU A 133 -14.85 -14.65 -6.32
C LEU A 133 -15.87 -13.89 -7.17
N ALA A 134 -15.53 -12.68 -7.66
CA ALA A 134 -16.37 -11.90 -8.57
C ALA A 134 -16.59 -12.59 -9.93
N ALA A 135 -15.60 -13.35 -10.41
CA ALA A 135 -15.71 -14.17 -11.62
C ALA A 135 -16.57 -15.44 -11.45
N GLY A 136 -17.23 -15.61 -10.30
CA GLY A 136 -18.14 -16.72 -10.01
C GLY A 136 -17.47 -17.96 -9.42
N SER A 137 -16.20 -17.90 -9.09
CA SER A 137 -15.52 -18.98 -8.35
C SER A 137 -16.03 -19.02 -6.91
N LYS A 138 -16.45 -20.19 -6.42
CA LYS A 138 -16.87 -20.35 -5.03
C LYS A 138 -15.67 -20.44 -4.06
N THR A 139 -14.52 -20.83 -4.56
CA THR A 139 -13.28 -21.01 -3.80
C THR A 139 -12.09 -20.68 -4.68
N LEU A 140 -10.98 -20.31 -4.08
CA LEU A 140 -9.69 -20.23 -4.75
C LEU A 140 -9.14 -21.63 -5.01
N LYS A 141 -8.31 -21.78 -6.05
CA LYS A 141 -7.52 -22.99 -6.23
C LYS A 141 -6.44 -23.11 -5.14
N PRO A 142 -5.95 -24.32 -4.85
CA PRO A 142 -4.94 -24.51 -3.80
C PRO A 142 -3.70 -23.64 -3.95
N GLU A 143 -3.17 -23.49 -5.17
CA GLU A 143 -2.01 -22.65 -5.48
C GLU A 143 -2.30 -21.16 -5.29
N GLU A 144 -3.48 -20.69 -5.68
CA GLU A 144 -3.94 -19.30 -5.49
C GLU A 144 -4.12 -19.01 -4.00
N THR A 145 -4.70 -19.95 -3.25
CA THR A 145 -4.84 -19.86 -1.80
C THR A 145 -3.48 -19.76 -1.10
N ALA A 146 -2.51 -20.59 -1.52
CA ALA A 146 -1.16 -20.57 -0.94
C ALA A 146 -0.44 -19.23 -1.22
N ALA A 147 -0.57 -18.70 -2.45
CA ALA A 147 -0.01 -17.41 -2.83
C ALA A 147 -0.64 -16.26 -2.01
N ALA A 148 -1.98 -16.22 -1.92
CA ALA A 148 -2.68 -15.23 -1.12
C ALA A 148 -2.32 -15.32 0.37
N LYS A 149 -2.28 -16.53 0.95
CA LYS A 149 -1.86 -16.73 2.35
C LYS A 149 -0.46 -16.18 2.62
N LYS A 150 0.50 -16.39 1.71
CA LYS A 150 1.85 -15.83 1.85
C LYS A 150 1.83 -14.31 1.90
N LEU A 151 1.13 -13.64 0.97
CA LEU A 151 1.01 -12.18 0.95
C LEU A 151 0.36 -11.64 2.22
N LEU A 152 -0.73 -12.29 2.68
CA LEU A 152 -1.44 -11.88 3.87
C LEU A 152 -0.59 -12.01 5.14
N VAL A 153 0.18 -13.09 5.28
CA VAL A 153 1.10 -13.30 6.41
C VAL A 153 2.18 -12.22 6.44
N GLU A 154 2.84 -11.94 5.31
CA GLU A 154 3.85 -10.88 5.22
C GLU A 154 3.23 -9.49 5.46
N GLY A 155 2.01 -9.26 4.99
CA GLY A 155 1.25 -8.04 5.23
C GLY A 155 0.94 -7.83 6.71
N VAL A 156 0.46 -8.86 7.40
CA VAL A 156 0.19 -8.83 8.85
C VAL A 156 1.46 -8.52 9.64
N ASP A 157 2.58 -9.18 9.33
CA ASP A 157 3.88 -8.92 10.00
C ASP A 157 4.31 -7.45 9.82
N SER A 158 4.20 -6.93 8.59
CA SER A 158 4.53 -5.53 8.31
C SER A 158 3.61 -4.55 9.06
N ALA A 159 2.30 -4.83 9.11
CA ALA A 159 1.34 -4.01 9.83
C ALA A 159 1.56 -4.03 11.34
N GLN A 160 1.84 -5.21 11.93
CA GLN A 160 2.16 -5.34 13.35
C GLN A 160 3.41 -4.55 13.73
N LYS A 161 4.47 -4.60 12.90
CA LYS A 161 5.66 -3.77 13.07
C LYS A 161 5.33 -2.27 12.98
N ALA A 162 4.48 -1.88 12.03
CA ALA A 162 4.07 -0.48 11.89
C ALA A 162 3.35 0.04 13.14
N VAL A 163 2.36 -0.71 13.66
CA VAL A 163 1.60 -0.27 14.84
C VAL A 163 2.40 -0.40 16.14
N SER A 164 3.40 -1.28 16.22
CA SER A 164 4.32 -1.33 17.38
C SER A 164 5.16 -0.07 17.50
N ILE A 165 5.56 0.53 16.37
CA ILE A 165 6.31 1.78 16.30
C ILE A 165 5.38 2.99 16.46
N ALA A 166 4.18 2.93 15.85
CA ALA A 166 3.19 4.00 15.86
C ALA A 166 1.85 3.51 16.44
N PRO A 167 1.72 3.34 17.77
CA PRO A 167 0.56 2.71 18.41
C PRO A 167 -0.73 3.55 18.34
N ARG A 168 -0.65 4.77 17.79
CA ARG A 168 -1.82 5.63 17.54
C ARG A 168 -2.11 5.77 16.04
N SER A 169 -1.70 4.82 15.22
CA SER A 169 -1.94 4.82 13.77
C SER A 169 -3.31 4.23 13.43
N VAL A 170 -4.31 5.07 13.16
CA VAL A 170 -5.62 4.65 12.63
C VAL A 170 -5.42 3.80 11.37
N LYS A 171 -4.62 4.26 10.41
CA LYS A 171 -4.35 3.54 9.15
C LYS A 171 -3.70 2.16 9.39
N GLY A 172 -2.75 2.07 10.33
CA GLY A 172 -2.09 0.80 10.65
C GLY A 172 -3.07 -0.25 11.20
N PHE A 173 -3.93 0.13 12.15
CA PHE A 173 -4.95 -0.77 12.69
C PHE A 173 -6.05 -1.11 11.67
N ASN A 174 -6.44 -0.17 10.81
CA ASN A 174 -7.35 -0.47 9.70
C ASN A 174 -6.78 -1.53 8.77
N LEU A 175 -5.49 -1.44 8.40
CA LEU A 175 -4.85 -2.44 7.54
C LEU A 175 -4.77 -3.82 8.24
N LEU A 176 -4.51 -3.87 9.55
CA LEU A 176 -4.58 -5.12 10.31
C LEU A 176 -5.97 -5.74 10.24
N ASN A 177 -7.02 -4.94 10.45
CA ASN A 177 -8.39 -5.40 10.31
C ASN A 177 -8.66 -5.99 8.91
N LEU A 178 -8.29 -5.27 7.84
CA LEU A 178 -8.48 -5.72 6.47
C LEU A 178 -7.73 -7.03 6.16
N LEU A 179 -6.47 -7.13 6.59
CA LEU A 179 -5.63 -8.33 6.40
C LEU A 179 -6.18 -9.55 7.13
N TYR A 180 -6.61 -9.39 8.39
CA TYR A 180 -7.19 -10.50 9.15
C TYR A 180 -8.51 -10.98 8.54
N ARG A 181 -9.37 -10.06 8.04
CA ARG A 181 -10.60 -10.47 7.34
C ARG A 181 -10.32 -11.14 6.01
N ALA A 182 -9.37 -10.64 5.23
CA ALA A 182 -8.96 -11.31 3.99
C ALA A 182 -8.40 -12.72 4.28
N SER A 183 -7.62 -12.86 5.36
CA SER A 183 -7.13 -14.17 5.82
C SER A 183 -8.27 -15.09 6.22
N ALA A 184 -9.27 -14.59 6.97
CA ALA A 184 -10.44 -15.35 7.39
C ALA A 184 -11.29 -15.80 6.18
N ALA A 185 -11.36 -14.98 5.12
CA ALA A 185 -12.13 -15.31 3.92
C ALA A 185 -11.61 -16.55 3.16
N ILE A 186 -10.32 -16.85 3.28
CA ILE A 186 -9.68 -18.00 2.63
C ILE A 186 -9.30 -19.11 3.61
N GLU A 187 -9.62 -18.96 4.90
CA GLU A 187 -9.37 -19.99 5.93
C GLU A 187 -10.50 -21.01 5.94
N THR A 188 -10.13 -22.28 5.93
CA THR A 188 -11.06 -23.42 5.91
C THR A 188 -11.33 -23.97 7.31
N ASP A 189 -10.38 -23.84 8.25
CA ASP A 189 -10.59 -24.23 9.62
C ASP A 189 -11.48 -23.22 10.36
N GLY A 190 -12.57 -23.70 10.95
CA GLY A 190 -13.56 -22.84 11.59
C GLY A 190 -13.03 -22.11 12.82
N ALA A 191 -12.18 -22.76 13.63
CA ALA A 191 -11.61 -22.16 14.83
C ALA A 191 -10.55 -21.09 14.48
N ALA A 192 -9.67 -21.39 13.51
CA ALA A 192 -8.70 -20.42 12.99
C ALA A 192 -9.39 -19.21 12.34
N ARG A 193 -10.47 -19.44 11.58
CA ARG A 193 -11.28 -18.36 11.01
C ARG A 193 -11.87 -17.46 12.11
N ALA A 194 -12.46 -18.06 13.15
CA ALA A 194 -13.04 -17.29 14.26
C ALA A 194 -11.97 -16.44 14.99
N ASP A 195 -10.76 -16.96 15.22
CA ASP A 195 -9.63 -16.22 15.79
C ASP A 195 -9.23 -15.03 14.90
N LEU A 196 -9.13 -15.24 13.58
CA LEU A 196 -8.81 -14.16 12.63
C LEU A 196 -9.87 -13.05 12.64
N LEU A 197 -11.17 -13.40 12.70
CA LEU A 197 -12.24 -12.42 12.80
C LEU A 197 -12.21 -11.66 14.13
N ALA A 198 -11.93 -12.32 15.23
CA ALA A 198 -11.78 -11.68 16.53
C ALA A 198 -10.61 -10.67 16.56
N ARG A 199 -9.47 -11.03 15.96
CA ARG A 199 -8.33 -10.11 15.78
C ARG A 199 -8.67 -8.95 14.88
N ALA A 200 -9.45 -9.16 13.83
CA ALA A 200 -9.91 -8.11 12.93
C ALA A 200 -10.78 -7.10 13.70
N ASP A 201 -11.73 -7.58 14.49
CA ASP A 201 -12.61 -6.74 15.31
C ASP A 201 -11.82 -5.95 16.36
N GLU A 202 -10.84 -6.56 17.01
CA GLU A 202 -9.98 -5.85 17.97
C GLU A 202 -9.16 -4.75 17.28
N ALA A 203 -8.61 -5.01 16.09
CA ALA A 203 -7.89 -4.01 15.33
C ALA A 203 -8.80 -2.84 14.90
N LEU A 204 -10.02 -3.14 14.44
CA LEU A 204 -10.99 -2.11 14.08
C LEU A 204 -11.43 -1.29 15.30
N ARG A 205 -11.67 -1.94 16.45
CA ARG A 205 -12.02 -1.25 17.71
C ARG A 205 -10.91 -0.27 18.14
N LYS A 206 -9.65 -0.68 18.07
CA LYS A 206 -8.49 0.22 18.31
C LYS A 206 -8.45 1.39 17.35
N SER A 207 -8.72 1.14 16.08
CA SER A 207 -8.77 2.20 15.07
C SER A 207 -9.86 3.24 15.39
N VAL A 208 -11.08 2.79 15.74
CA VAL A 208 -12.19 3.65 16.15
C VAL A 208 -11.84 4.47 17.39
N GLN A 209 -11.32 3.81 18.44
CA GLN A 209 -10.92 4.49 19.68
C GLN A 209 -9.87 5.59 19.44
N ILE A 210 -8.86 5.31 18.63
CA ILE A 210 -7.82 6.31 18.30
C ILE A 210 -8.42 7.47 17.51
N PHE A 211 -9.30 7.18 16.55
CA PHE A 211 -9.94 8.19 15.72
C PHE A 211 -10.82 9.13 16.55
N GLU A 212 -11.61 8.59 17.47
CA GLU A 212 -12.52 9.38 18.31
C GLU A 212 -11.78 10.18 19.40
N ALA A 213 -10.65 9.65 19.89
CA ALA A 213 -9.81 10.35 20.86
C ALA A 213 -8.99 11.50 20.23
N ALA A 214 -8.99 11.66 18.91
CA ALA A 214 -8.29 12.75 18.24
C ALA A 214 -9.07 14.06 18.40
N ALA A 215 -8.41 15.14 18.88
CA ALA A 215 -9.01 16.45 19.11
C ALA A 215 -9.52 17.12 17.81
N GLN A 216 -9.06 16.69 16.66
CA GLN A 216 -9.63 16.96 15.33
C GLN A 216 -9.74 15.63 14.62
N PRO A 217 -10.95 15.22 14.18
CA PRO A 217 -11.07 14.04 13.34
C PRO A 217 -10.23 14.29 12.09
N GLN A 218 -9.08 13.66 12.02
CA GLN A 218 -8.33 13.63 10.77
C GLN A 218 -9.31 13.07 9.73
N SER A 219 -9.33 13.64 8.53
CA SER A 219 -10.09 13.14 7.38
C SER A 219 -9.60 11.75 6.92
N GLY A 220 -9.07 10.98 7.85
CA GLY A 220 -8.57 9.64 7.71
C GLY A 220 -9.73 8.65 7.83
N ASP A 221 -9.79 7.80 6.90
CA ASP A 221 -10.82 6.83 6.69
C ASP A 221 -10.77 5.75 7.77
N LEU A 222 -11.85 5.60 8.53
CA LEU A 222 -12.09 4.38 9.30
C LEU A 222 -12.52 3.30 8.30
N TRP A 223 -11.58 2.52 7.86
CA TRP A 223 -11.82 1.43 6.93
C TRP A 223 -12.43 0.25 7.67
N ALA A 224 -13.61 -0.15 7.26
CA ALA A 224 -14.17 -1.41 7.65
C ALA A 224 -14.14 -2.39 6.48
N VAL A 225 -14.29 -3.58 6.80
CA VAL A 225 -14.64 -4.84 6.16
C VAL A 225 -14.64 -4.84 4.63
N PRO A 226 -13.75 -5.61 3.99
CA PRO A 226 -14.08 -6.14 2.68
C PRO A 226 -15.28 -7.09 2.84
N THR A 227 -16.37 -6.87 2.10
CA THR A 227 -17.50 -7.81 2.03
C THR A 227 -17.18 -9.09 1.25
N LEU A 228 -15.95 -9.58 1.37
CA LEU A 228 -15.59 -10.93 0.94
C LEU A 228 -16.50 -11.99 1.56
N SER A 229 -17.13 -11.66 2.69
CA SER A 229 -18.12 -12.49 3.37
C SER A 229 -19.42 -12.67 2.60
N ALA A 230 -19.88 -11.69 1.83
CA ALA A 230 -21.09 -11.82 1.01
C ALA A 230 -20.92 -12.86 -0.09
N ILE A 231 -19.71 -13.15 -0.51
CA ILE A 231 -19.39 -14.12 -1.55
C ILE A 231 -19.40 -15.56 -1.00
N ASN A 232 -19.02 -15.77 0.25
CA ASN A 232 -18.90 -17.10 0.87
C ASN A 232 -20.00 -17.41 1.92
N GLY A 233 -20.95 -16.50 2.16
CA GLY A 233 -21.98 -16.70 3.18
C GLY A 233 -21.39 -16.82 4.61
N THR A 234 -20.16 -16.35 4.81
CA THR A 234 -19.53 -16.36 6.12
C THR A 234 -20.01 -15.17 6.93
N ASP A 235 -20.52 -15.43 8.11
CA ASP A 235 -20.96 -14.40 9.05
C ASP A 235 -19.85 -13.40 9.29
N LEU A 236 -20.13 -12.14 8.96
CA LEU A 236 -19.44 -11.02 9.54
C LEU A 236 -19.60 -11.09 11.05
N SER A 237 -18.61 -10.63 11.80
CA SER A 237 -18.74 -10.52 13.24
C SER A 237 -20.09 -9.87 13.60
N GLN A 238 -20.73 -10.34 14.66
CA GLN A 238 -22.00 -9.78 15.16
C GLN A 238 -21.90 -8.28 15.51
N ALA A 239 -20.69 -7.75 15.63
CA ALA A 239 -20.40 -6.35 15.89
C ALA A 239 -20.62 -5.44 14.67
N ILE A 240 -20.73 -6.02 13.46
CA ILE A 240 -20.88 -5.25 12.21
C ILE A 240 -22.31 -5.36 11.71
N HIS A 241 -22.92 -4.18 11.52
CA HIS A 241 -24.21 -4.04 10.87
C HIS A 241 -24.01 -3.39 9.49
N ILE A 242 -24.16 -4.20 8.42
CA ILE A 242 -24.00 -3.70 7.04
C ILE A 242 -25.22 -2.88 6.65
N GLY A 243 -24.97 -1.66 6.14
CA GLY A 243 -26.01 -0.79 5.63
C GLY A 243 -26.64 -1.34 4.34
N ALA A 244 -27.97 -1.35 4.26
CA ALA A 244 -28.69 -1.76 3.07
C ALA A 244 -28.57 -0.70 1.96
N ALA A 245 -28.61 -1.15 0.69
CA ALA A 245 -28.67 -0.23 -0.44
C ALA A 245 -30.07 0.45 -0.48
N ILE A 246 -30.12 1.77 -0.27
CA ILE A 246 -31.33 2.60 -0.28
C ILE A 246 -31.62 3.19 -1.65
N LYS A 247 -30.59 3.38 -2.48
CA LYS A 247 -30.73 3.78 -3.88
C LYS A 247 -29.89 2.89 -4.76
N LYS A 248 -30.52 2.32 -5.78
CA LYS A 248 -29.88 1.42 -6.74
C LYS A 248 -29.98 2.04 -8.14
N SER A 249 -28.99 1.75 -8.96
CA SER A 249 -28.97 2.07 -10.38
C SER A 249 -28.85 0.77 -11.18
N SER A 250 -29.34 0.78 -12.43
CA SER A 250 -29.29 -0.35 -13.34
C SER A 250 -28.49 -0.01 -14.59
N LEU A 251 -28.12 -1.04 -15.34
CA LEU A 251 -27.46 -0.89 -16.66
C LEU A 251 -28.44 -0.69 -17.82
N ASP A 252 -29.64 -0.16 -17.58
CA ASP A 252 -30.70 -0.02 -18.61
C ASP A 252 -30.25 0.76 -19.86
N ALA A 253 -29.11 1.47 -19.79
CA ALA A 253 -28.50 2.18 -20.91
C ALA A 253 -27.69 1.29 -21.88
N MET A 254 -27.50 -0.01 -21.59
CA MET A 254 -26.66 -0.89 -22.41
C MET A 254 -27.49 -1.89 -23.23
N LYS A 255 -28.27 -1.39 -24.18
CA LYS A 255 -29.01 -2.23 -25.13
C LYS A 255 -28.14 -3.10 -26.04
N ASP A 256 -26.83 -2.85 -26.10
CA ASP A 256 -25.90 -3.50 -27.02
C ASP A 256 -24.96 -4.52 -26.34
N ALA A 257 -25.05 -4.73 -25.05
CA ALA A 257 -24.22 -5.72 -24.34
C ALA A 257 -24.86 -7.12 -24.53
N LYS A 258 -24.20 -7.94 -25.33
CA LYS A 258 -24.54 -9.36 -25.48
C LYS A 258 -24.07 -10.08 -24.22
N GLU A 259 -24.96 -10.66 -23.46
CA GLU A 259 -24.77 -11.55 -22.32
C GLU A 259 -23.51 -11.27 -21.43
N GLY A 260 -23.67 -11.31 -20.13
CA GLY A 260 -22.57 -11.16 -19.18
C GLY A 260 -23.01 -10.54 -17.87
N SER A 261 -22.04 -10.32 -17.00
CA SER A 261 -22.20 -9.52 -15.78
C SER A 261 -20.97 -8.65 -15.58
N ALA A 262 -21.16 -7.46 -15.06
CA ALA A 262 -20.06 -6.68 -14.52
C ALA A 262 -20.13 -6.71 -12.99
N VAL A 263 -18.96 -6.78 -12.36
CA VAL A 263 -18.82 -6.67 -10.92
C VAL A 263 -17.92 -5.50 -10.62
N VAL A 264 -18.43 -4.57 -9.84
CA VAL A 264 -17.72 -3.35 -9.43
C VAL A 264 -17.53 -3.38 -7.92
N GLU A 265 -16.29 -3.25 -7.49
CA GLU A 265 -15.96 -2.99 -6.12
C GLU A 265 -16.06 -1.49 -5.85
N VAL A 266 -16.61 -1.13 -4.71
CA VAL A 266 -16.80 0.25 -4.28
C VAL A 266 -16.39 0.40 -2.81
N VAL A 267 -15.92 1.57 -2.45
CA VAL A 267 -15.86 1.99 -1.06
C VAL A 267 -17.14 2.74 -0.73
N VAL A 268 -17.92 2.25 0.21
CA VAL A 268 -19.06 2.97 0.77
C VAL A 268 -18.58 3.78 1.97
N GLY A 269 -18.71 5.09 1.89
CA GLY A 269 -18.31 6.01 2.96
C GLY A 269 -19.18 5.89 4.20
N ARG A 270 -18.75 6.48 5.31
CA ARG A 270 -19.55 6.59 6.55
C ARG A 270 -20.87 7.33 6.38
N ASP A 271 -21.03 8.08 5.30
CA ASP A 271 -22.23 8.77 4.86
C ASP A 271 -23.11 7.95 3.89
N GLY A 272 -22.76 6.68 3.67
CA GLY A 272 -23.47 5.79 2.75
C GLY A 272 -23.19 6.03 1.26
N LYS A 273 -22.34 7.00 0.91
CA LYS A 273 -22.05 7.33 -0.49
C LYS A 273 -20.94 6.48 -1.06
N VAL A 274 -21.12 6.06 -2.31
CA VAL A 274 -20.13 5.29 -3.05
C VAL A 274 -18.94 6.15 -3.45
N ARG A 275 -17.76 5.62 -3.23
CA ARG A 275 -16.45 6.19 -3.56
C ARG A 275 -15.56 5.14 -4.21
N LEU A 276 -14.53 5.59 -4.92
CA LEU A 276 -13.45 4.76 -5.49
C LEU A 276 -13.93 3.46 -6.19
N PRO A 277 -14.89 3.53 -7.13
CA PRO A 277 -15.35 2.35 -7.83
C PRO A 277 -14.25 1.75 -8.70
N ARG A 278 -14.10 0.40 -8.67
CA ARG A 278 -13.13 -0.37 -9.44
C ARG A 278 -13.82 -1.57 -10.09
N VAL A 279 -13.57 -1.83 -11.38
CA VAL A 279 -14.09 -3.03 -12.06
C VAL A 279 -13.28 -4.24 -11.62
N LEU A 280 -13.96 -5.27 -11.10
CA LEU A 280 -13.37 -6.58 -10.81
C LEU A 280 -13.62 -7.57 -11.96
N ALA A 281 -14.80 -7.50 -12.60
CA ALA A 281 -15.18 -8.33 -13.74
C ALA A 281 -16.04 -7.54 -14.73
N GLY A 282 -16.06 -7.92 -16.01
CA GLY A 282 -16.82 -7.22 -17.05
C GLY A 282 -16.07 -6.03 -17.65
N GLN A 283 -14.88 -6.27 -18.23
CA GLN A 283 -14.01 -5.23 -18.80
C GLN A 283 -14.61 -4.50 -20.02
N GLY A 284 -13.99 -3.39 -20.41
CA GLY A 284 -14.37 -2.58 -21.57
C GLY A 284 -15.67 -1.80 -21.35
N LYS A 285 -16.47 -1.59 -22.40
CA LYS A 285 -17.68 -0.76 -22.34
C LYS A 285 -18.66 -1.16 -21.23
N LEU A 286 -18.75 -2.46 -20.93
CA LEU A 286 -19.60 -2.97 -19.85
C LEU A 286 -19.07 -2.53 -18.48
N GLY A 287 -17.77 -2.64 -18.27
CA GLY A 287 -17.11 -2.16 -17.06
C GLY A 287 -17.25 -0.65 -16.87
N ASP A 288 -17.06 0.13 -17.93
CA ASP A 288 -17.20 1.60 -17.88
C ASP A 288 -18.64 2.02 -17.51
N ALA A 289 -19.62 1.38 -18.11
CA ALA A 289 -21.03 1.63 -17.77
C ALA A 289 -21.35 1.22 -16.31
N ALA A 290 -20.83 0.08 -15.86
CA ALA A 290 -20.99 -0.39 -14.50
C ALA A 290 -20.34 0.56 -13.47
N LEU A 291 -19.18 1.13 -13.78
CA LEU A 291 -18.56 2.19 -12.95
C LEU A 291 -19.46 3.42 -12.83
N GLY A 292 -20.08 3.85 -13.94
CA GLY A 292 -21.02 4.96 -13.95
C GLY A 292 -22.28 4.67 -13.11
N ALA A 293 -22.83 3.49 -13.25
CA ALA A 293 -24.00 3.04 -12.49
C ALA A 293 -23.66 2.90 -10.97
N ALA A 294 -22.51 2.31 -10.64
CA ALA A 294 -22.08 2.12 -9.26
C ALA A 294 -21.97 3.44 -8.47
N ARG A 295 -21.53 4.52 -9.12
CA ARG A 295 -21.45 5.86 -8.48
C ARG A 295 -22.79 6.43 -8.05
N GLN A 296 -23.88 5.92 -8.57
CA GLN A 296 -25.24 6.39 -8.26
C GLN A 296 -25.90 5.62 -7.11
N PHE A 297 -25.24 4.56 -6.62
CA PHE A 297 -25.72 3.85 -5.44
C PHE A 297 -25.56 4.68 -4.19
N GLU A 298 -26.51 4.52 -3.28
CA GLU A 298 -26.45 5.05 -1.92
C GLU A 298 -26.85 3.92 -0.96
N PHE A 299 -26.22 3.90 0.20
CA PHE A 299 -26.42 2.87 1.22
C PHE A 299 -26.75 3.53 2.56
N GLU A 300 -27.41 2.80 3.43
CA GLU A 300 -27.39 3.12 4.85
C GLU A 300 -25.95 3.02 5.35
N PRO A 301 -25.54 3.85 6.32
CA PRO A 301 -24.22 3.71 6.92
C PRO A 301 -23.99 2.30 7.51
N THR A 302 -22.90 1.67 7.15
CA THR A 302 -22.44 0.47 7.86
C THR A 302 -21.89 0.89 9.22
N THR A 303 -22.23 0.13 10.27
CA THR A 303 -21.75 0.41 11.61
C THR A 303 -20.97 -0.78 12.21
N PHE A 304 -20.00 -0.46 13.05
CA PHE A 304 -19.29 -1.38 13.91
C PHE A 304 -19.46 -0.93 15.36
N GLU A 305 -20.09 -1.75 16.18
CA GLU A 305 -20.42 -1.40 17.59
C GLU A 305 -21.12 -0.04 17.71
N GLY A 306 -21.98 0.31 16.73
CA GLY A 306 -22.71 1.58 16.67
C GLY A 306 -21.96 2.75 16.02
N HIS A 307 -20.67 2.63 15.72
CA HIS A 307 -19.87 3.67 15.06
C HIS A 307 -19.94 3.51 13.55
N ALA A 308 -20.28 4.57 12.82
CA ALA A 308 -20.28 4.54 11.36
C ALA A 308 -18.86 4.33 10.80
N VAL A 309 -18.72 3.35 9.93
CA VAL A 309 -17.44 2.92 9.32
C VAL A 309 -17.56 2.88 7.80
N GLN A 310 -16.43 2.99 7.10
CA GLN A 310 -16.39 2.74 5.67
C GLN A 310 -16.39 1.23 5.40
N VAL A 311 -16.93 0.83 4.27
CA VAL A 311 -16.96 -0.58 3.87
C VAL A 311 -16.56 -0.73 2.41
N ILE A 312 -15.87 -1.81 2.08
CA ILE A 312 -15.62 -2.22 0.71
C ILE A 312 -16.74 -3.17 0.31
N GLU A 313 -17.55 -2.77 -0.67
CA GLU A 313 -18.69 -3.53 -1.18
C GLU A 313 -18.46 -3.97 -2.61
N THR A 314 -19.15 -5.04 -3.03
CA THR A 314 -19.23 -5.47 -4.43
C THR A 314 -20.65 -5.34 -4.95
N ILE A 315 -20.79 -4.66 -6.09
CA ILE A 315 -22.07 -4.47 -6.78
C ILE A 315 -22.04 -5.28 -8.08
N SER A 316 -22.97 -6.21 -8.22
CA SER A 316 -23.10 -7.01 -9.44
C SER A 316 -24.17 -6.40 -10.35
N PHE A 317 -23.84 -6.25 -11.62
CA PHE A 317 -24.69 -5.73 -12.66
C PHE A 317 -24.96 -6.85 -13.70
N PRO A 318 -26.04 -7.62 -13.59
CA PRO A 318 -26.41 -8.59 -14.61
C PRO A 318 -26.85 -7.87 -15.88
N VAL A 319 -26.36 -8.31 -17.02
CA VAL A 319 -26.88 -7.92 -18.34
C VAL A 319 -27.99 -8.94 -18.71
N LYS A 320 -29.17 -8.43 -18.99
CA LYS A 320 -30.32 -9.24 -19.39
C LYS A 320 -30.33 -9.47 -20.90
#